data_1fded0f5493f7e2404fd3bf10f2851db
#
_entry.id   1fded0f5493f7e2404fd3bf10f2851db
#
_cell.length_a   1.000
_cell.length_b   1.000
_cell.length_c   1.000
_cell.angle_alpha   90.00
_cell.angle_beta   90.00
_cell.angle_gamma   90.00
#
_symmetry.space_group_name_H-M   'P 1'
#
loop_
_entity.id
_entity.type
_entity.pdbx_description
1 polymer ?
#
loop_
_entity_poly.entity_id
_entity_poly.type
_entity_poly.pdbx_seq_one_letter_code
_entity_poly.pdbx_strand_id
1 'polypeptide(L)'
;MVNSTVKPVRSAIESAQRTIAIELQAVAALQQRIDDQFAKAVALLAAVEGRVIVSGMGKSGHIGSKIAATLASTGTPAQFVHPAEACHGDMGMITRSDAALLMSNSGTTSEITALLPLLKRLGIPIVAMTGSDESTLARAADVHLNIGVEEEACPLDLAPTAS
;
A
#
# COMPACT_ATOMS: atom_id res chain seq x y z
N MET A 1 -38.79 -10.11 2.32
CA MET A 1 -38.24 -11.42 1.93
C MET A 1 -36.91 -11.14 1.29
N VAL A 2 -35.81 -11.33 2.02
CA VAL A 2 -34.44 -11.15 1.51
C VAL A 2 -34.10 -12.41 0.75
N ASN A 3 -33.98 -12.28 -0.58
CA ASN A 3 -33.64 -13.39 -1.46
C ASN A 3 -32.10 -13.64 -1.31
N SER A 4 -31.76 -14.47 -0.33
CA SER A 4 -30.42 -14.96 -0.10
C SER A 4 -30.09 -16.01 -1.16
N THR A 5 -29.58 -15.60 -2.31
CA THR A 5 -28.88 -16.51 -3.21
C THR A 5 -27.56 -16.90 -2.55
N VAL A 6 -27.62 -17.88 -1.65
CA VAL A 6 -26.45 -18.55 -1.12
C VAL A 6 -25.72 -19.18 -2.31
N LYS A 7 -24.57 -18.63 -2.71
CA LYS A 7 -23.68 -19.29 -3.68
C LYS A 7 -23.42 -20.72 -3.16
N PRO A 8 -23.44 -21.75 -4.02
CA PRO A 8 -23.24 -23.13 -3.58
C PRO A 8 -21.96 -23.22 -2.75
N VAL A 9 -22.06 -23.81 -1.57
CA VAL A 9 -20.93 -24.03 -0.67
C VAL A 9 -19.93 -24.94 -1.40
N ARG A 10 -18.85 -24.36 -1.91
CA ARG A 10 -17.75 -25.12 -2.48
C ARG A 10 -17.08 -25.91 -1.36
N SER A 11 -16.52 -27.08 -1.70
CA SER A 11 -15.72 -27.82 -0.74
C SER A 11 -14.55 -26.94 -0.22
N ALA A 12 -14.06 -27.18 0.98
CA ALA A 12 -12.93 -26.45 1.53
C ALA A 12 -11.68 -26.54 0.63
N ILE A 13 -11.48 -27.68 -0.02
CA ILE A 13 -10.38 -27.91 -0.96
C ILE A 13 -10.52 -27.03 -2.19
N GLU A 14 -11.70 -27.01 -2.83
CA GLU A 14 -11.97 -26.16 -4.00
C GLU A 14 -11.82 -24.67 -3.67
N SER A 15 -12.29 -24.27 -2.49
CA SER A 15 -12.15 -22.89 -2.03
C SER A 15 -10.67 -22.50 -1.85
N ALA A 16 -9.87 -23.35 -1.21
CA ALA A 16 -8.44 -23.11 -1.04
C ALA A 16 -7.70 -23.06 -2.38
N GLN A 17 -7.99 -23.99 -3.29
CA GLN A 17 -7.39 -24.02 -4.62
C GLN A 17 -7.76 -22.76 -5.44
N ARG A 18 -9.02 -22.33 -5.38
CA ARG A 18 -9.47 -21.10 -6.03
C ARG A 18 -8.76 -19.87 -5.47
N THR A 19 -8.61 -19.76 -4.15
CA THR A 19 -7.90 -18.65 -3.52
C THR A 19 -6.47 -18.55 -4.05
N ILE A 20 -5.73 -19.66 -4.01
CA ILE A 20 -4.35 -19.71 -4.53
C ILE A 20 -4.28 -19.32 -6.01
N ALA A 21 -5.23 -19.79 -6.82
CA ALA A 21 -5.27 -19.47 -8.25
C ALA A 21 -5.44 -17.97 -8.50
N ILE A 22 -6.34 -17.30 -7.76
CA ILE A 22 -6.58 -15.86 -7.87
C ILE A 22 -5.33 -15.07 -7.44
N GLU A 23 -4.72 -15.45 -6.33
CA GLU A 23 -3.51 -14.79 -5.82
C GLU A 23 -2.32 -14.97 -6.80
N LEU A 24 -2.15 -16.15 -7.39
CA LEU A 24 -1.15 -16.39 -8.44
C LEU A 24 -1.38 -15.50 -9.68
N GLN A 25 -2.63 -15.35 -10.10
CA GLN A 25 -3.00 -14.45 -11.20
C GLN A 25 -2.66 -12.99 -10.87
N ALA A 26 -2.98 -12.53 -9.66
CA ALA A 26 -2.67 -11.17 -9.22
C ALA A 26 -1.16 -10.90 -9.23
N VAL A 27 -0.34 -11.83 -8.70
CA VAL A 27 1.12 -11.72 -8.72
C VAL A 27 1.67 -11.74 -10.16
N ALA A 28 1.14 -12.62 -11.04
CA ALA A 28 1.55 -12.67 -12.44
C ALA A 28 1.22 -11.36 -13.19
N ALA A 29 0.04 -10.76 -12.91
CA ALA A 29 -0.34 -9.48 -13.47
C ALA A 29 0.55 -8.33 -12.95
N LEU A 30 0.97 -8.38 -11.69
CA LEU A 30 1.89 -7.40 -11.12
C LEU A 30 3.24 -7.39 -11.84
N GLN A 31 3.74 -8.54 -12.27
CA GLN A 31 5.00 -8.63 -13.04
C GLN A 31 5.00 -7.71 -14.27
N GLN A 32 3.86 -7.55 -14.93
CA GLN A 32 3.73 -6.69 -16.13
C GLN A 32 3.73 -5.20 -15.80
N ARG A 33 3.61 -4.83 -14.52
CA ARG A 33 3.62 -3.45 -14.02
C ARG A 33 4.95 -3.04 -13.41
N ILE A 34 5.92 -3.95 -13.38
CA ILE A 34 7.31 -3.63 -13.00
C ILE A 34 7.97 -2.93 -14.19
N ASP A 35 7.92 -1.62 -14.17
CA ASP A 35 8.32 -0.71 -15.25
C ASP A 35 9.28 0.39 -14.75
N ASP A 36 9.41 1.47 -15.51
CA ASP A 36 10.25 2.62 -15.16
C ASP A 36 9.79 3.32 -13.87
N GLN A 37 8.50 3.25 -13.50
CA GLN A 37 8.02 3.83 -12.24
C GLN A 37 8.55 3.03 -11.05
N PHE A 38 8.60 1.70 -11.16
CA PHE A 38 9.22 0.88 -10.14
C PHE A 38 10.72 1.20 -10.00
N ALA A 39 11.44 1.33 -11.11
CA ALA A 39 12.85 1.70 -11.08
C ALA A 39 13.08 3.09 -10.43
N LYS A 40 12.21 4.07 -10.73
CA LYS A 40 12.23 5.39 -10.10
C LYS A 40 11.95 5.31 -8.59
N ALA A 41 10.94 4.51 -8.18
CA ALA A 41 10.66 4.32 -6.75
C ALA A 41 11.87 3.76 -6.00
N VAL A 42 12.52 2.73 -6.56
CA VAL A 42 13.73 2.14 -5.98
C VAL A 42 14.85 3.17 -5.88
N ALA A 43 15.13 3.91 -6.95
CA ALA A 43 16.16 4.94 -6.98
C ALA A 43 15.90 6.04 -5.93
N LEU A 44 14.64 6.50 -5.84
CA LEU A 44 14.22 7.52 -4.89
C LEU A 44 14.42 7.05 -3.45
N LEU A 45 13.96 5.85 -3.10
CA LEU A 45 14.07 5.31 -1.75
C LEU A 45 15.53 4.97 -1.38
N ALA A 46 16.34 4.54 -2.35
CA ALA A 46 17.77 4.25 -2.12
C ALA A 46 18.62 5.51 -1.93
N ALA A 47 18.18 6.66 -2.44
CA ALA A 47 18.89 7.94 -2.33
C ALA A 47 18.57 8.71 -1.04
N VAL A 48 17.67 8.21 -0.19
CA VAL A 48 17.24 8.88 1.05
C VAL A 48 18.38 8.91 2.07
N GLU A 49 18.72 10.09 2.54
CA GLU A 49 19.74 10.28 3.59
C GLU A 49 19.20 10.03 5.00
N GLY A 50 17.88 10.19 5.19
CA GLY A 50 17.17 9.95 6.44
C GLY A 50 16.56 8.56 6.50
N ARG A 51 15.24 8.49 6.72
CA ARG A 51 14.48 7.25 6.85
C ARG A 51 13.40 7.16 5.78
N VAL A 52 13.03 5.93 5.42
CA VAL A 52 11.80 5.65 4.70
C VAL A 52 10.64 5.57 5.72
N ILE A 53 9.77 6.55 5.71
CA ILE A 53 8.56 6.58 6.54
C ILE A 53 7.45 5.82 5.81
N VAL A 54 7.10 4.65 6.34
CA VAL A 54 6.05 3.81 5.75
C VAL A 54 4.74 4.04 6.51
N SER A 55 3.64 4.26 5.78
CA SER A 55 2.34 4.50 6.41
C SER A 55 1.19 3.83 5.64
N GLY A 56 0.21 3.32 6.37
CA GLY A 56 -0.97 2.64 5.84
C GLY A 56 -1.99 2.35 6.93
N MET A 57 -3.27 2.24 6.56
CA MET A 57 -4.36 1.91 7.49
C MET A 57 -4.72 0.43 7.46
N GLY A 58 -5.17 -0.11 8.59
CA GLY A 58 -5.70 -1.46 8.70
C GLY A 58 -4.72 -2.52 8.17
N LYS A 59 -5.15 -3.36 7.23
CA LYS A 59 -4.31 -4.43 6.65
C LYS A 59 -3.11 -3.86 5.89
N SER A 60 -3.28 -2.77 5.15
CA SER A 60 -2.15 -2.05 4.52
C SER A 60 -1.14 -1.55 5.56
N GLY A 61 -1.60 -1.16 6.76
CA GLY A 61 -0.73 -0.80 7.88
C GLY A 61 0.11 -1.97 8.38
N HIS A 62 -0.47 -3.17 8.50
CA HIS A 62 0.28 -4.37 8.89
C HIS A 62 1.35 -4.74 7.86
N ILE A 63 1.02 -4.66 6.57
CA ILE A 63 1.99 -4.87 5.49
C ILE A 63 3.05 -3.76 5.50
N GLY A 64 2.66 -2.51 5.67
CA GLY A 64 3.58 -1.37 5.79
C GLY A 64 4.57 -1.53 6.95
N SER A 65 4.09 -1.98 8.10
CA SER A 65 4.94 -2.29 9.25
C SER A 65 5.97 -3.38 8.93
N LYS A 66 5.54 -4.45 8.21
CA LYS A 66 6.45 -5.49 7.74
C LYS A 66 7.49 -4.95 6.75
N ILE A 67 7.08 -4.09 5.81
CA ILE A 67 7.99 -3.46 4.83
C ILE A 67 9.03 -2.62 5.56
N ALA A 68 8.61 -1.76 6.50
CA ALA A 68 9.54 -0.94 7.28
C ALA A 68 10.55 -1.80 8.05
N ALA A 69 10.10 -2.86 8.70
CA ALA A 69 10.97 -3.79 9.42
C ALA A 69 11.96 -4.51 8.48
N THR A 70 11.51 -4.90 7.29
CA THR A 70 12.36 -5.54 6.27
C THR A 70 13.43 -4.58 5.77
N LEU A 71 13.07 -3.33 5.40
CA LEU A 71 14.01 -2.30 4.98
C LEU A 71 15.08 -2.05 6.07
N ALA A 72 14.65 -1.86 7.32
CA ALA A 72 15.56 -1.65 8.44
C ALA A 72 16.52 -2.84 8.66
N SER A 73 16.04 -4.07 8.54
CA SER A 73 16.85 -5.28 8.71
C SER A 73 17.84 -5.51 7.57
N THR A 74 17.62 -4.90 6.40
CA THR A 74 18.48 -5.00 5.22
C THR A 74 19.35 -3.77 5.00
N GLY A 75 19.41 -2.85 5.97
CA GLY A 75 20.35 -1.72 5.98
C GLY A 75 19.76 -0.39 5.51
N THR A 76 18.49 -0.32 5.12
CA THR A 76 17.79 0.93 4.80
C THR A 76 17.03 1.41 6.03
N PRO A 77 17.42 2.55 6.66
CA PRO A 77 16.67 3.08 7.80
C PRO A 77 15.21 3.31 7.43
N ALA A 78 14.29 2.68 8.14
CA ALA A 78 12.86 2.79 7.87
C ALA A 78 12.04 2.69 9.16
N GLN A 79 10.89 3.33 9.17
CA GLN A 79 9.97 3.33 10.30
C GLN A 79 8.51 3.34 9.82
N PHE A 80 7.70 2.49 10.42
CA PHE A 80 6.26 2.56 10.23
C PHE A 80 5.66 3.63 11.16
N VAL A 81 4.83 4.50 10.58
CA VAL A 81 4.08 5.52 11.31
C VAL A 81 2.59 5.34 11.01
N HIS A 82 1.81 5.06 12.06
CA HIS A 82 0.38 4.89 11.90
C HIS A 82 -0.27 6.24 11.55
N PRO A 83 -1.10 6.34 10.49
CA PRO A 83 -1.63 7.62 10.03
C PRO A 83 -2.41 8.39 11.10
N ALA A 84 -3.18 7.70 11.94
CA ALA A 84 -3.91 8.34 13.03
C ALA A 84 -2.96 8.96 14.05
N GLU A 85 -1.92 8.23 14.49
CA GLU A 85 -0.91 8.75 15.42
C GLU A 85 -0.13 9.91 14.80
N ALA A 86 0.16 9.82 13.50
CA ALA A 86 0.77 10.91 12.74
C ALA A 86 -0.04 12.20 12.87
N CYS A 87 -1.36 12.14 12.71
CA CYS A 87 -2.25 13.30 12.86
C CYS A 87 -2.30 13.85 14.31
N HIS A 88 -1.92 13.05 15.30
CA HIS A 88 -1.90 13.43 16.72
C HIS A 88 -0.51 13.80 17.27
N GLY A 89 0.49 13.92 16.41
CA GLY A 89 1.79 14.48 16.82
C GLY A 89 3.01 13.77 16.22
N ASP A 90 2.91 12.49 15.85
CA ASP A 90 4.06 11.72 15.36
C ASP A 90 4.64 12.24 14.03
N MET A 91 3.88 13.08 13.31
CA MET A 91 4.41 13.83 12.16
C MET A 91 5.63 14.72 12.53
N GLY A 92 5.76 15.12 13.80
CA GLY A 92 6.90 15.92 14.27
C GLY A 92 8.24 15.21 14.17
N MET A 93 8.26 13.88 14.05
CA MET A 93 9.48 13.09 13.87
C MET A 93 9.99 13.05 12.42
N ILE A 94 9.17 13.43 11.45
CA ILE A 94 9.50 13.39 10.02
C ILE A 94 10.34 14.63 9.67
N THR A 95 11.47 14.40 9.03
CA THR A 95 12.43 15.43 8.65
C THR A 95 12.52 15.59 7.14
N ARG A 96 13.17 16.66 6.68
CA ARG A 96 13.39 16.92 5.25
C ARG A 96 14.31 15.90 4.57
N SER A 97 15.07 15.13 5.35
CA SER A 97 15.94 14.07 4.84
C SER A 97 15.24 12.74 4.63
N ASP A 98 13.97 12.62 5.07
CA ASP A 98 13.19 11.38 4.96
C ASP A 98 12.48 11.29 3.59
N ALA A 99 11.95 10.11 3.25
CA ALA A 99 10.99 9.90 2.19
C ALA A 99 9.76 9.17 2.72
N ALA A 100 8.62 9.31 2.06
CA ALA A 100 7.40 8.62 2.45
C ALA A 100 7.03 7.51 1.46
N LEU A 101 6.67 6.32 1.99
CA LEU A 101 6.01 5.24 1.27
C LEU A 101 4.60 5.09 1.84
N LEU A 102 3.60 5.54 1.09
CA LEU A 102 2.20 5.58 1.52
C LEU A 102 1.38 4.50 0.82
N MET A 103 0.63 3.72 1.59
CA MET A 103 -0.11 2.57 1.11
C MET A 103 -1.62 2.72 1.37
N SER A 104 -2.41 2.67 0.31
CA SER A 104 -3.88 2.70 0.39
C SER A 104 -4.46 2.11 -0.89
N ASN A 105 -5.15 0.98 -0.83
CA ASN A 105 -5.73 0.36 -2.03
C ASN A 105 -6.67 1.31 -2.76
N SER A 106 -7.60 1.99 -2.06
CA SER A 106 -8.46 3.01 -2.67
C SER A 106 -7.72 4.28 -3.09
N GLY A 107 -6.59 4.58 -2.44
CA GLY A 107 -5.85 5.82 -2.61
C GLY A 107 -6.59 7.08 -2.14
N THR A 108 -7.71 6.91 -1.43
CA THR A 108 -8.58 8.00 -0.93
C THR A 108 -8.84 7.93 0.57
N THR A 109 -8.16 7.01 1.28
CA THR A 109 -8.26 6.87 2.73
C THR A 109 -7.95 8.22 3.40
N SER A 110 -8.91 8.76 4.17
CA SER A 110 -8.83 10.11 4.74
C SER A 110 -7.61 10.33 5.60
N GLU A 111 -7.26 9.35 6.43
CA GLU A 111 -6.12 9.41 7.35
C GLU A 111 -4.78 9.45 6.60
N ILE A 112 -4.68 8.75 5.46
CA ILE A 112 -3.48 8.78 4.62
C ILE A 112 -3.41 10.10 3.86
N THR A 113 -4.52 10.55 3.26
CA THR A 113 -4.53 11.79 2.48
C THR A 113 -4.33 13.03 3.35
N ALA A 114 -4.72 12.98 4.63
CA ALA A 114 -4.46 14.05 5.59
C ALA A 114 -2.96 14.30 5.85
N LEU A 115 -2.08 13.32 5.59
CA LEU A 115 -0.63 13.48 5.73
C LEU A 115 -0.02 14.31 4.59
N LEU A 116 -0.63 14.30 3.40
CA LEU A 116 -0.07 14.90 2.19
C LEU A 116 0.31 16.38 2.34
N PRO A 117 -0.53 17.28 2.91
CA PRO A 117 -0.18 18.69 3.02
C PRO A 117 1.10 18.94 3.79
N LEU A 118 1.34 18.17 4.87
CA LEU A 118 2.57 18.32 5.65
C LEU A 118 3.79 17.73 4.95
N LEU A 119 3.66 16.53 4.36
CA LEU A 119 4.73 15.90 3.60
C LEU A 119 5.18 16.78 2.43
N LYS A 120 4.21 17.36 1.70
CA LYS A 120 4.49 18.32 0.62
C LYS A 120 5.16 19.61 1.15
N ARG A 121 4.73 20.12 2.31
CA ARG A 121 5.37 21.30 2.92
C ARG A 121 6.80 21.03 3.38
N LEU A 122 7.09 19.80 3.83
CA LEU A 122 8.45 19.36 4.14
C LEU A 122 9.31 19.20 2.88
N GLY A 123 8.67 19.00 1.72
CA GLY A 123 9.35 18.79 0.45
C GLY A 123 10.01 17.40 0.35
N ILE A 124 9.51 16.43 1.12
CA ILE A 124 10.05 15.06 1.06
C ILE A 124 9.44 14.29 -0.10
N PRO A 125 10.19 13.39 -0.73
CA PRO A 125 9.69 12.53 -1.80
C PRO A 125 8.58 11.58 -1.30
N ILE A 126 7.56 11.38 -2.12
CA ILE A 126 6.42 10.51 -1.81
C ILE A 126 6.31 9.42 -2.87
N VAL A 127 6.43 8.17 -2.45
CA VAL A 127 6.04 7.00 -3.24
C VAL A 127 4.67 6.53 -2.74
N ALA A 128 3.73 6.37 -3.66
CA ALA A 128 2.39 5.85 -3.36
C ALA A 128 2.20 4.44 -3.94
N MET A 129 1.58 3.57 -3.16
CA MET A 129 1.07 2.26 -3.62
C MET A 129 -0.45 2.28 -3.52
N THR A 130 -1.14 2.27 -4.67
CA THR A 130 -2.62 2.27 -4.71
C THR A 130 -3.16 1.37 -5.81
N GLY A 131 -4.43 1.00 -5.74
CA GLY A 131 -5.12 0.24 -6.79
C GLY A 131 -5.69 1.12 -7.91
N SER A 132 -5.50 2.46 -7.87
CA SER A 132 -6.06 3.38 -8.85
C SER A 132 -5.13 4.53 -9.16
N ASP A 133 -4.78 4.68 -10.44
CA ASP A 133 -3.93 5.77 -10.94
C ASP A 133 -4.58 7.16 -10.77
N GLU A 134 -5.91 7.18 -10.72
CA GLU A 134 -6.71 8.39 -10.61
C GLU A 134 -7.00 8.83 -9.16
N SER A 135 -6.50 8.08 -8.19
CA SER A 135 -6.74 8.37 -6.77
C SER A 135 -6.03 9.64 -6.31
N THR A 136 -6.55 10.24 -5.24
CA THR A 136 -5.93 11.43 -4.61
C THR A 136 -4.48 11.19 -4.23
N LEU A 137 -4.19 10.02 -3.67
CA LEU A 137 -2.84 9.65 -3.25
C LEU A 137 -1.90 9.46 -4.45
N ALA A 138 -2.35 8.77 -5.52
CA ALA A 138 -1.57 8.56 -6.72
C ALA A 138 -1.18 9.89 -7.39
N ARG A 139 -2.14 10.82 -7.54
CA ARG A 139 -1.89 12.13 -8.14
C ARG A 139 -0.99 13.03 -7.30
N ALA A 140 -0.96 12.86 -6.00
CA ALA A 140 -0.14 13.64 -5.10
C ALA A 140 1.30 13.12 -4.98
N ALA A 141 1.56 11.87 -5.32
CA ALA A 141 2.87 11.24 -5.19
C ALA A 141 3.85 11.69 -6.29
N ASP A 142 5.14 11.62 -5.99
CA ASP A 142 6.20 11.83 -6.97
C ASP A 142 6.41 10.58 -7.83
N VAL A 143 6.13 9.39 -7.25
CA VAL A 143 6.10 8.11 -7.94
C VAL A 143 4.89 7.32 -7.48
N HIS A 144 4.14 6.75 -8.41
CA HIS A 144 3.01 5.88 -8.14
C HIS A 144 3.28 4.46 -8.61
N LEU A 145 3.00 3.48 -7.76
CA LEU A 145 3.02 2.05 -8.06
C LEU A 145 1.59 1.51 -8.00
N ASN A 146 1.08 1.09 -9.15
CA ASN A 146 -0.26 0.50 -9.23
C ASN A 146 -0.23 -0.94 -8.75
N ILE A 147 -0.87 -1.20 -7.60
CA ILE A 147 -1.00 -2.52 -6.96
C ILE A 147 -2.42 -3.09 -7.09
N GLY A 148 -3.27 -2.52 -7.93
CA GLY A 148 -4.65 -2.96 -8.10
C GLY A 148 -4.75 -4.42 -8.56
N VAL A 149 -5.79 -5.11 -8.14
CA VAL A 149 -6.12 -6.48 -8.54
C VAL A 149 -7.45 -6.50 -9.27
N GLU A 150 -7.64 -7.47 -10.17
CA GLU A 150 -8.91 -7.62 -10.91
C GLU A 150 -9.99 -8.28 -10.06
N GLU A 151 -9.59 -9.22 -9.18
CA GLU A 151 -10.50 -9.98 -8.33
C GLU A 151 -9.86 -10.25 -6.96
N GLU A 152 -10.66 -10.13 -5.91
CA GLU A 152 -10.28 -10.64 -4.59
C GLU A 152 -10.73 -12.10 -4.43
N ALA A 153 -9.94 -12.90 -3.72
CA ALA A 153 -10.29 -14.30 -3.49
C ALA A 153 -11.44 -14.48 -2.48
N CYS A 154 -11.80 -13.41 -1.76
CA CYS A 154 -12.92 -13.43 -0.82
C CYS A 154 -14.25 -13.72 -1.54
N PRO A 155 -14.98 -14.80 -1.19
CA PRO A 155 -16.23 -15.16 -1.87
C PRO A 155 -17.34 -14.11 -1.75
N LEU A 156 -17.23 -13.22 -0.75
CA LEU A 156 -18.19 -12.16 -0.46
C LEU A 156 -17.68 -10.78 -0.91
N ASP A 157 -16.48 -10.72 -1.48
CA ASP A 157 -15.82 -9.46 -1.88
C ASP A 157 -15.73 -8.43 -0.75
N LEU A 158 -15.52 -8.91 0.49
CA LEU A 158 -15.48 -8.07 1.69
C LEU A 158 -14.08 -7.93 2.27
N ALA A 159 -13.18 -8.85 1.97
CA ALA A 159 -11.85 -8.87 2.55
C ALA A 159 -10.77 -8.82 1.47
N PRO A 160 -9.77 -7.93 1.61
CA PRO A 160 -8.60 -7.97 0.74
C PRO A 160 -7.84 -9.28 0.98
N THR A 161 -7.45 -9.93 -0.11
CA THR A 161 -6.72 -11.20 -0.13
C THR A 161 -5.54 -11.11 -1.09
N ALA A 162 -5.76 -10.60 -2.30
CA ALA A 162 -4.75 -10.45 -3.34
C ALA A 162 -4.24 -8.99 -3.44
N SER A 163 -5.02 -8.02 -2.93
CA SER A 163 -4.65 -6.61 -2.92
C SER A 163 -3.87 -6.19 -1.68
#